data_833a39da3ec63b06d686d643f7d6790f
#
_entry.id   833a39da3ec63b06d686d643f7d6790f
#
_cell.length_a   1.000
_cell.length_b   1.000
_cell.length_c   1.000
_cell.angle_alpha   90.00
_cell.angle_beta   90.00
_cell.angle_gamma   90.00
#
_symmetry.space_group_name_H-M   'P 1'
#
loop_
_entity.id
_entity.type
_entity.pdbx_description
1 polymer ?
#
loop_
_entity_poly.entity_id
_entity_poly.type
_entity_poly.pdbx_seq_one_letter_code
_entity_poly.pdbx_strand_id
1 'polypeptide(L)'
;MTKIKQGSPEWHAQREGKITGTRFSKAVGEHDFTKGDQREALAREMYRADNGLSQDPHTSFAIYAMKHGTDNEKNAQQTLKNLGHTIRNTSFVTHKDHDWLGVSPDGMMLKGRKNSMCGLEIKCPIGKPVKDVKNERRSYYHQMQLAMECMDVDEMLFFQWYSEEEHYEEWVDRDPEWAETYIPQAKQFLDWYKEKSQDQSCIDRWSKDKETPGIDYKDVDEDDKSSELTNILKELSELSERKTLLDARKKELTEVLIDKHQGAFSTESVKCHITEAQGRINYTSLVKDEGIPYETIEKYRGKGTARVYAKLVENNNEE
;
A
#
# COMPACT_ATOMS: atom_id res chain seq x y z
N MET A 1 -17.86 21.76 -11.77
CA MET A 1 -16.50 21.33 -12.14
C MET A 1 -16.56 19.87 -12.54
N THR A 2 -16.01 19.49 -13.69
CA THR A 2 -16.00 18.13 -14.19
C THR A 2 -15.09 17.29 -13.27
N LYS A 3 -15.59 16.14 -12.78
CA LYS A 3 -14.82 15.24 -11.88
C LYS A 3 -13.62 14.68 -12.66
N ILE A 4 -12.41 14.99 -12.25
CA ILE A 4 -11.20 14.40 -12.81
C ILE A 4 -11.16 12.94 -12.36
N LYS A 5 -11.05 12.02 -13.32
CA LYS A 5 -11.02 10.58 -13.05
C LYS A 5 -9.68 10.20 -12.45
N GLN A 6 -9.69 9.46 -11.35
CA GLN A 6 -8.48 8.91 -10.75
C GLN A 6 -7.72 8.05 -11.78
N GLY A 7 -6.40 8.26 -11.87
CA GLY A 7 -5.54 7.60 -12.84
C GLY A 7 -5.54 8.22 -14.25
N SER A 8 -6.33 9.29 -14.49
CA SER A 8 -6.26 10.01 -15.78
C SER A 8 -4.98 10.88 -15.87
N PRO A 9 -4.55 11.28 -17.08
CA PRO A 9 -3.43 12.21 -17.25
C PRO A 9 -3.59 13.50 -16.43
N GLU A 10 -4.80 14.08 -16.40
CA GLU A 10 -5.10 15.29 -15.64
C GLU A 10 -4.99 15.06 -14.12
N TRP A 11 -5.34 13.85 -13.65
CA TRP A 11 -5.18 13.47 -12.25
C TRP A 11 -3.70 13.34 -11.88
N HIS A 12 -2.87 12.80 -12.76
CA HIS A 12 -1.42 12.72 -12.56
C HIS A 12 -0.79 14.12 -12.59
N ALA A 13 -1.16 14.97 -13.55
CA ALA A 13 -0.65 16.33 -13.67
C ALA A 13 -0.90 17.20 -12.42
N GLN A 14 -2.03 17.03 -11.75
CA GLN A 14 -2.32 17.74 -10.49
C GLN A 14 -1.39 17.34 -9.34
N ARG A 15 -0.78 16.17 -9.41
CA ARG A 15 0.04 15.54 -8.36
C ARG A 15 1.54 15.61 -8.65
N GLU A 16 1.89 16.04 -9.85
CA GLU A 16 3.28 16.17 -10.30
C GLU A 16 4.06 17.11 -9.40
N GLY A 17 5.28 16.69 -9.01
CA GLY A 17 6.16 17.44 -8.13
C GLY A 17 5.65 17.65 -6.70
N LYS A 18 4.47 17.07 -6.32
CA LYS A 18 3.88 17.27 -5.00
C LYS A 18 4.10 16.09 -4.08
N ILE A 19 4.24 16.39 -2.79
CA ILE A 19 4.10 15.40 -1.72
C ILE A 19 2.60 15.27 -1.43
N THR A 20 2.06 14.11 -1.80
CA THR A 20 0.63 13.81 -1.60
C THR A 20 0.41 13.04 -0.29
N GLY A 21 -0.84 12.88 0.13
CA GLY A 21 -1.19 12.17 1.36
C GLY A 21 -0.51 10.80 1.48
N THR A 22 -0.48 10.01 0.40
CA THR A 22 0.17 8.69 0.39
C THR A 22 1.71 8.75 0.38
N ARG A 23 2.31 9.85 -0.03
CA ARG A 23 3.76 10.09 -0.05
C ARG A 23 4.29 10.70 1.25
N PHE A 24 3.43 11.39 1.98
CA PHE A 24 3.83 12.21 3.12
C PHE A 24 4.56 11.40 4.20
N SER A 25 4.02 10.26 4.58
CA SER A 25 4.65 9.39 5.61
C SER A 25 6.04 8.88 5.20
N LYS A 26 6.30 8.66 3.90
CA LYS A 26 7.64 8.33 3.41
C LYS A 26 8.58 9.54 3.51
N ALA A 27 8.09 10.74 3.21
CA ALA A 27 8.88 11.97 3.28
C ALA A 27 9.39 12.24 4.70
N VAL A 28 8.59 11.92 5.73
CA VAL A 28 8.95 12.09 7.14
C VAL A 28 9.53 10.82 7.79
N GLY A 29 9.68 9.71 7.04
CA GLY A 29 10.31 8.48 7.51
C GLY A 29 9.42 7.60 8.38
N GLU A 30 8.10 7.77 8.35
CA GLU A 30 7.13 7.05 9.19
C GLU A 30 6.13 6.20 8.37
N HIS A 31 6.55 5.62 7.24
CA HIS A 31 5.68 4.78 6.43
C HIS A 31 5.75 3.31 6.85
N ASP A 32 4.60 2.72 7.19
CA ASP A 32 4.51 1.37 7.78
C ASP A 32 5.00 0.24 6.88
N PHE A 33 4.89 0.41 5.57
CA PHE A 33 5.11 -0.68 4.60
C PHE A 33 6.44 -0.58 3.85
N THR A 34 7.15 0.55 3.93
CA THR A 34 8.43 0.74 3.24
C THR A 34 9.58 0.29 4.14
N LYS A 35 10.32 -0.70 3.68
CA LYS A 35 11.54 -1.19 4.35
C LYS A 35 12.76 -0.40 3.87
N GLY A 36 13.73 -0.19 4.77
CA GLY A 36 14.97 0.51 4.46
C GLY A 36 14.81 2.04 4.44
N ASP A 37 15.60 2.71 3.61
CA ASP A 37 15.57 4.16 3.51
C ASP A 37 14.31 4.63 2.76
N GLN A 38 13.36 5.16 3.53
CA GLN A 38 12.06 5.61 3.01
C GLN A 38 12.17 6.86 2.17
N ARG A 39 13.13 7.75 2.48
CA ARG A 39 13.37 8.99 1.74
C ARG A 39 13.95 8.68 0.37
N GLU A 40 14.91 7.76 0.30
CA GLU A 40 15.49 7.29 -0.96
C GLU A 40 14.44 6.57 -1.82
N ALA A 41 13.60 5.75 -1.20
CA ALA A 41 12.50 5.07 -1.90
C ALA A 41 11.48 6.06 -2.48
N LEU A 42 11.12 7.11 -1.74
CA LEU A 42 10.23 8.15 -2.22
C LEU A 42 10.88 9.01 -3.31
N ALA A 43 12.16 9.37 -3.16
CA ALA A 43 12.89 10.14 -4.16
C ALA A 43 12.93 9.40 -5.50
N ARG A 44 13.21 8.10 -5.47
CA ARG A 44 13.17 7.25 -6.65
C ARG A 44 11.78 7.20 -7.28
N GLU A 45 10.73 7.02 -6.47
CA GLU A 45 9.32 7.02 -6.93
C GLU A 45 8.98 8.35 -7.63
N MET A 46 9.31 9.48 -7.02
CA MET A 46 9.05 10.81 -7.57
C MET A 46 9.85 11.05 -8.84
N TYR A 47 11.15 10.78 -8.83
CA TYR A 47 12.02 10.96 -10.00
C TYR A 47 11.51 10.16 -11.20
N ARG A 48 11.14 8.90 -10.99
CA ARG A 48 10.61 8.05 -12.07
C ARG A 48 9.28 8.56 -12.61
N ALA A 49 8.39 9.04 -11.73
CA ALA A 49 7.12 9.66 -12.15
C ALA A 49 7.33 10.95 -12.93
N ASP A 50 8.20 11.84 -12.45
CA ASP A 50 8.48 13.14 -13.06
C ASP A 50 9.19 13.01 -14.44
N ASN A 51 9.88 11.90 -14.69
CA ASN A 51 10.58 11.62 -15.96
C ASN A 51 9.88 10.58 -16.85
N GLY A 52 8.64 10.21 -16.55
CA GLY A 52 7.87 9.27 -17.37
C GLY A 52 8.43 7.84 -17.37
N LEU A 53 9.26 7.47 -16.38
CA LEU A 53 9.81 6.14 -16.23
C LEU A 53 8.80 5.21 -15.53
N SER A 54 8.81 3.93 -15.89
CA SER A 54 7.96 2.93 -15.23
C SER A 54 8.28 2.83 -13.74
N GLN A 55 7.25 2.76 -12.89
CA GLN A 55 7.45 2.57 -11.46
C GLN A 55 7.99 1.18 -11.13
N ASP A 56 8.68 1.04 -9.99
CA ASP A 56 9.10 -0.28 -9.51
C ASP A 56 7.88 -1.19 -9.37
N PRO A 57 7.98 -2.45 -9.79
CA PRO A 57 6.84 -3.37 -9.74
C PRO A 57 6.43 -3.65 -8.30
N HIS A 58 5.12 -3.67 -8.09
CA HIS A 58 4.55 -4.13 -6.83
C HIS A 58 4.61 -5.65 -6.73
N THR A 59 4.60 -6.17 -5.50
CA THR A 59 4.42 -7.61 -5.27
C THR A 59 3.01 -8.03 -5.69
N SER A 60 2.83 -9.29 -6.10
CA SER A 60 1.50 -9.82 -6.45
C SER A 60 0.46 -9.60 -5.35
N PHE A 61 0.87 -9.71 -4.08
CA PHE A 61 -0.01 -9.40 -2.94
C PHE A 61 -0.39 -7.92 -2.88
N ALA A 62 0.55 -6.99 -3.12
CA ALA A 62 0.25 -5.57 -3.14
C ALA A 62 -0.70 -5.19 -4.29
N ILE A 63 -0.50 -5.77 -5.47
CA ILE A 63 -1.41 -5.60 -6.62
C ILE A 63 -2.82 -6.09 -6.26
N TYR A 64 -2.91 -7.28 -5.69
CA TYR A 64 -4.19 -7.85 -5.25
C TYR A 64 -4.87 -6.97 -4.19
N ALA A 65 -4.14 -6.50 -3.18
CA ALA A 65 -4.68 -5.64 -2.13
C ALA A 65 -5.18 -4.29 -2.67
N MET A 66 -4.42 -3.67 -3.58
CA MET A 66 -4.83 -2.42 -4.25
C MET A 66 -6.08 -2.62 -5.10
N LYS A 67 -6.13 -3.71 -5.88
CA LYS A 67 -7.31 -4.05 -6.69
C LYS A 67 -8.53 -4.29 -5.80
N HIS A 68 -8.39 -5.08 -4.74
CA HIS A 68 -9.46 -5.32 -3.76
C HIS A 68 -9.98 -4.00 -3.18
N GLY A 69 -9.09 -3.09 -2.80
CA GLY A 69 -9.47 -1.75 -2.31
C GLY A 69 -10.29 -0.99 -3.33
N THR A 70 -9.81 -0.90 -4.57
CA THR A 70 -10.48 -0.18 -5.66
C THR A 70 -11.85 -0.78 -6.01
N ASP A 71 -11.95 -2.11 -6.07
CA ASP A 71 -13.18 -2.82 -6.43
C ASP A 71 -14.28 -2.62 -5.38
N ASN A 72 -13.91 -2.48 -4.10
CA ASN A 72 -14.84 -2.39 -2.97
C ASN A 72 -15.11 -0.95 -2.48
N GLU A 73 -14.40 0.06 -2.94
CA GLU A 73 -14.62 1.45 -2.51
C GLU A 73 -16.07 1.92 -2.72
N LYS A 74 -16.69 1.54 -3.83
CA LYS A 74 -18.10 1.87 -4.10
C LYS A 74 -19.07 1.21 -3.12
N ASN A 75 -18.78 -0.03 -2.73
CA ASN A 75 -19.58 -0.77 -1.75
C ASN A 75 -19.45 -0.09 -0.38
N ALA A 76 -18.25 0.28 0.02
CA ALA A 76 -17.99 1.03 1.25
C ALA A 76 -18.73 2.37 1.28
N GLN A 77 -18.73 3.12 0.18
CA GLN A 77 -19.51 4.36 0.06
C GLN A 77 -21.01 4.13 0.14
N GLN A 78 -21.51 3.00 -0.41
CA GLN A 78 -22.91 2.65 -0.30
C GLN A 78 -23.30 2.27 1.13
N THR A 79 -22.45 1.51 1.83
CA THR A 79 -22.66 1.18 3.25
C THR A 79 -22.74 2.45 4.09
N LEU A 80 -21.82 3.41 3.92
CA LEU A 80 -21.89 4.69 4.62
C LEU A 80 -23.19 5.47 4.36
N LYS A 81 -23.72 5.44 3.13
CA LYS A 81 -25.01 6.07 2.80
C LYS A 81 -26.17 5.35 3.49
N ASN A 82 -26.13 4.02 3.56
CA ASN A 82 -27.13 3.21 4.26
C ASN A 82 -27.13 3.48 5.78
N LEU A 83 -25.96 3.83 6.34
CA LEU A 83 -25.80 4.30 7.71
C LEU A 83 -26.27 5.75 7.95
N GLY A 84 -26.75 6.43 6.89
CA GLY A 84 -27.31 7.77 6.97
C GLY A 84 -26.30 8.91 6.71
N HIS A 85 -25.07 8.61 6.31
CA HIS A 85 -24.10 9.63 6.00
C HIS A 85 -24.32 10.24 4.61
N THR A 86 -24.22 11.56 4.53
CA THR A 86 -24.25 12.28 3.25
C THR A 86 -22.84 12.59 2.82
N ILE A 87 -22.39 11.92 1.75
CA ILE A 87 -21.02 12.02 1.23
C ILE A 87 -21.03 12.90 -0.02
N ARG A 88 -20.11 13.86 -0.08
CA ARG A 88 -19.75 14.62 -1.27
C ARG A 88 -18.37 14.18 -1.75
N ASN A 89 -18.28 13.87 -3.04
CA ASN A 89 -16.99 13.64 -3.68
C ASN A 89 -16.17 14.93 -3.68
N THR A 90 -14.88 14.80 -3.42
CA THR A 90 -13.91 15.89 -3.51
C THR A 90 -13.01 15.71 -4.74
N SER A 91 -12.41 16.80 -5.18
CA SER A 91 -11.30 16.80 -6.13
C SER A 91 -9.98 16.82 -5.36
N PHE A 92 -8.86 16.81 -6.08
CA PHE A 92 -7.57 17.10 -5.48
C PHE A 92 -7.57 18.49 -4.81
N VAL A 93 -7.11 18.55 -3.57
CA VAL A 93 -7.02 19.79 -2.78
C VAL A 93 -5.56 20.09 -2.53
N THR A 94 -5.09 21.24 -3.00
CA THR A 94 -3.74 21.75 -2.69
C THR A 94 -3.79 22.50 -1.36
N HIS A 95 -2.75 22.37 -0.55
CA HIS A 95 -2.63 23.12 0.69
C HIS A 95 -2.56 24.63 0.42
N LYS A 96 -3.26 25.43 1.21
CA LYS A 96 -3.41 26.88 0.97
C LYS A 96 -2.09 27.66 1.01
N ASP A 97 -1.18 27.28 1.91
CA ASP A 97 0.10 27.97 2.13
C ASP A 97 1.32 27.22 1.55
N HIS A 98 1.12 25.97 1.08
CA HIS A 98 2.17 25.10 0.59
C HIS A 98 1.73 24.41 -0.71
N ASP A 99 2.01 25.02 -1.86
CA ASP A 99 1.60 24.54 -3.18
C ASP A 99 2.20 23.18 -3.57
N TRP A 100 3.27 22.77 -2.88
CA TRP A 100 3.93 21.47 -3.00
C TRP A 100 3.28 20.35 -2.19
N LEU A 101 2.23 20.65 -1.40
CA LEU A 101 1.40 19.69 -0.66
C LEU A 101 0.01 19.58 -1.27
N GLY A 102 -0.56 18.39 -1.24
CA GLY A 102 -1.94 18.19 -1.65
C GLY A 102 -2.47 16.78 -1.41
N VAL A 103 -3.78 16.66 -1.43
CA VAL A 103 -4.49 15.41 -1.11
C VAL A 103 -5.62 15.15 -2.08
N SER A 104 -5.97 13.87 -2.23
CA SER A 104 -7.24 13.43 -2.83
C SER A 104 -8.01 12.63 -1.80
N PRO A 105 -8.84 13.27 -1.00
CA PRO A 105 -9.68 12.57 -0.02
C PRO A 105 -10.71 11.69 -0.74
N ASP A 106 -11.13 10.60 -0.11
CA ASP A 106 -12.17 9.73 -0.65
C ASP A 106 -13.55 10.39 -0.62
N GLY A 107 -13.71 11.41 0.22
CA GLY A 107 -14.91 12.25 0.27
C GLY A 107 -14.89 13.29 1.38
N MET A 108 -15.97 14.07 1.40
CA MET A 108 -16.36 14.90 2.54
C MET A 108 -17.75 14.49 3.00
N MET A 109 -17.97 14.47 4.29
CA MET A 109 -19.29 14.31 4.88
C MET A 109 -19.81 15.67 5.35
N LEU A 110 -21.13 15.90 5.15
CA LEU A 110 -21.76 17.18 5.50
C LEU A 110 -21.82 17.41 7.01
N LYS A 111 -21.79 16.32 7.80
CA LYS A 111 -21.95 16.37 9.24
C LYS A 111 -21.10 15.27 9.87
N GLY A 112 -20.10 15.68 10.59
CA GLY A 112 -19.29 14.83 11.44
C GLY A 112 -19.79 14.78 12.87
N ARG A 113 -18.96 14.22 13.75
CA ARG A 113 -19.20 14.12 15.18
C ARG A 113 -19.34 15.50 15.86
N LYS A 114 -18.58 16.48 15.38
CA LYS A 114 -18.61 17.88 15.85
C LYS A 114 -19.71 18.73 15.22
N ASN A 115 -20.64 18.10 14.47
CA ASN A 115 -21.73 18.77 13.77
C ASN A 115 -21.29 19.78 12.69
N SER A 116 -20.07 19.63 12.18
CA SER A 116 -19.45 20.38 11.08
C SER A 116 -19.11 19.46 9.93
N MET A 117 -18.73 20.03 8.78
CA MET A 117 -18.17 19.22 7.68
C MET A 117 -16.89 18.55 8.14
N CYS A 118 -16.70 17.30 7.71
CA CYS A 118 -15.52 16.51 8.04
C CYS A 118 -15.03 15.73 6.83
N GLY A 119 -13.76 15.32 6.87
CA GLY A 119 -13.19 14.48 5.83
C GLY A 119 -13.57 13.01 5.98
N LEU A 120 -13.36 12.26 4.90
CA LEU A 120 -13.59 10.81 4.85
C LEU A 120 -12.37 10.14 4.21
N GLU A 121 -11.86 9.11 4.88
CA GLU A 121 -10.87 8.18 4.35
C GLU A 121 -11.45 6.77 4.42
N ILE A 122 -11.49 6.09 3.27
CA ILE A 122 -12.03 4.73 3.12
C ILE A 122 -10.87 3.76 2.89
N LYS A 123 -10.87 2.68 3.62
CA LYS A 123 -9.99 1.53 3.34
C LYS A 123 -10.83 0.27 3.26
N CYS A 124 -10.54 -0.58 2.26
CA CYS A 124 -11.09 -1.93 2.15
C CYS A 124 -9.94 -2.93 2.32
N PRO A 125 -9.46 -3.15 3.55
CA PRO A 125 -8.30 -3.99 3.80
C PRO A 125 -8.63 -5.47 3.70
N ILE A 126 -7.60 -6.30 3.45
CA ILE A 126 -7.71 -7.77 3.47
C ILE A 126 -7.38 -8.32 4.86
N GLY A 127 -6.70 -7.52 5.68
CA GLY A 127 -6.19 -7.92 7.00
C GLY A 127 -7.14 -7.56 8.14
N LYS A 128 -6.63 -7.64 9.36
CA LYS A 128 -7.37 -7.26 10.55
C LYS A 128 -7.64 -5.75 10.59
N PRO A 129 -8.75 -5.32 11.22
CA PRO A 129 -9.04 -3.90 11.37
C PRO A 129 -7.98 -3.19 12.22
N VAL A 130 -7.69 -1.97 11.85
CA VAL A 130 -6.89 -1.02 12.61
C VAL A 130 -7.80 -0.39 13.66
N LYS A 131 -7.42 -0.45 14.93
CA LYS A 131 -8.24 0.04 16.04
C LYS A 131 -7.77 1.39 16.58
N ASP A 132 -6.53 1.73 16.30
CA ASP A 132 -5.88 2.99 16.67
C ASP A 132 -4.96 3.39 15.53
N VAL A 133 -5.49 4.19 14.60
CA VAL A 133 -4.77 4.55 13.38
C VAL A 133 -3.51 5.36 13.68
N LYS A 134 -3.53 6.17 14.73
CA LYS A 134 -2.38 6.98 15.13
C LYS A 134 -1.17 6.11 15.53
N ASN A 135 -1.40 5.02 16.22
CA ASN A 135 -0.35 4.15 16.74
C ASN A 135 -0.11 2.90 15.89
N GLU A 136 -1.13 2.39 15.21
CA GLU A 136 -1.03 1.14 14.44
C GLU A 136 -0.72 1.34 12.96
N ARG A 137 -1.05 2.54 12.40
CA ARG A 137 -0.87 2.84 10.96
C ARG A 137 -0.50 4.30 10.74
N ARG A 138 0.76 4.60 10.96
CA ARG A 138 1.30 5.96 10.82
C ARG A 138 1.10 6.54 9.41
N SER A 139 1.19 5.71 8.38
CA SER A 139 0.94 6.15 6.99
C SER A 139 -0.48 6.67 6.78
N TYR A 140 -1.49 6.01 7.34
CA TYR A 140 -2.88 6.47 7.25
C TYR A 140 -3.11 7.70 8.14
N TYR A 141 -2.53 7.71 9.34
CA TYR A 141 -2.60 8.88 10.22
C TYR A 141 -2.06 10.13 9.55
N HIS A 142 -0.87 10.08 8.97
CA HIS A 142 -0.29 11.22 8.25
C HIS A 142 -1.11 11.62 7.03
N GLN A 143 -1.67 10.66 6.30
CA GLN A 143 -2.54 10.94 5.16
C GLN A 143 -3.77 11.74 5.59
N MET A 144 -4.42 11.35 6.71
CA MET A 144 -5.59 12.05 7.24
C MET A 144 -5.25 13.41 7.84
N GLN A 145 -4.15 13.53 8.58
CA GLN A 145 -3.74 14.83 9.13
C GLN A 145 -3.44 15.83 8.01
N LEU A 146 -2.70 15.42 6.96
CA LEU A 146 -2.49 16.28 5.80
C LEU A 146 -3.81 16.62 5.08
N ALA A 147 -4.74 15.69 5.02
CA ALA A 147 -6.05 15.95 4.43
C ALA A 147 -6.84 16.99 5.24
N MET A 148 -6.81 16.91 6.57
CA MET A 148 -7.45 17.92 7.45
C MET A 148 -6.81 19.29 7.29
N GLU A 149 -5.49 19.37 7.17
CA GLU A 149 -4.77 20.62 6.89
C GLU A 149 -5.17 21.22 5.53
N CYS A 150 -5.21 20.42 4.47
CA CYS A 150 -5.56 20.90 3.14
C CYS A 150 -7.03 21.30 3.00
N MET A 151 -7.93 20.59 3.67
CA MET A 151 -9.39 20.81 3.58
C MET A 151 -9.91 21.81 4.62
N ASP A 152 -9.07 22.19 5.59
CA ASP A 152 -9.42 23.02 6.73
C ASP A 152 -10.63 22.47 7.52
N VAL A 153 -10.52 21.20 7.90
CA VAL A 153 -11.51 20.49 8.73
C VAL A 153 -10.88 19.97 10.01
N ASP A 154 -11.69 19.86 11.09
CA ASP A 154 -11.20 19.53 12.44
C ASP A 154 -11.25 18.03 12.75
N GLU A 155 -11.88 17.23 11.89
CA GLU A 155 -11.98 15.79 12.08
C GLU A 155 -12.16 15.05 10.76
N MET A 156 -11.77 13.78 10.73
CA MET A 156 -12.03 12.83 9.64
C MET A 156 -12.61 11.55 10.18
N LEU A 157 -13.49 10.93 9.39
CA LEU A 157 -13.89 9.54 9.60
C LEU A 157 -12.90 8.64 8.85
N PHE A 158 -12.27 7.72 9.58
CA PHE A 158 -11.55 6.58 9.04
C PHE A 158 -12.50 5.40 8.99
N PHE A 159 -12.91 5.01 7.78
CA PHE A 159 -13.88 3.95 7.55
C PHE A 159 -13.22 2.74 6.92
N GLN A 160 -13.25 1.61 7.62
CA GLN A 160 -12.70 0.35 7.15
C GLN A 160 -13.84 -0.60 6.81
N TRP A 161 -13.95 -0.96 5.54
CA TRP A 161 -15.02 -1.81 5.03
C TRP A 161 -14.52 -3.21 4.69
N TYR A 162 -15.21 -4.23 5.17
CA TYR A 162 -14.93 -5.64 4.90
C TYR A 162 -16.09 -6.32 4.18
N SER A 163 -17.32 -6.00 4.58
CA SER A 163 -18.58 -6.40 3.94
C SER A 163 -19.69 -5.40 4.28
N GLU A 164 -20.90 -5.63 3.80
CA GLU A 164 -22.05 -4.79 4.17
C GLU A 164 -22.38 -4.88 5.66
N GLU A 165 -22.11 -6.04 6.29
CA GLU A 165 -22.37 -6.29 7.70
C GLU A 165 -21.16 -6.04 8.60
N GLU A 166 -19.95 -6.00 8.03
CA GLU A 166 -18.71 -5.85 8.79
C GLU A 166 -17.93 -4.62 8.32
N HIS A 167 -17.89 -3.61 9.19
CA HIS A 167 -17.12 -2.39 8.99
C HIS A 167 -16.68 -1.82 10.34
N TYR A 168 -15.67 -0.96 10.33
CA TYR A 168 -15.13 -0.31 11.51
C TYR A 168 -14.97 1.19 11.25
N GLU A 169 -15.32 1.98 12.24
CA GLU A 169 -15.26 3.44 12.20
C GLU A 169 -14.33 3.96 13.29
N GLU A 170 -13.42 4.84 12.91
CA GLU A 170 -12.60 5.59 13.85
C GLU A 170 -12.64 7.08 13.49
N TRP A 171 -13.00 7.90 14.46
CA TRP A 171 -12.96 9.34 14.30
C TRP A 171 -11.61 9.87 14.71
N VAL A 172 -10.91 10.50 13.76
CA VAL A 172 -9.58 11.08 13.95
C VAL A 172 -9.72 12.58 14.03
N ASP A 173 -9.30 13.16 15.14
CA ASP A 173 -9.24 14.60 15.32
C ASP A 173 -7.98 15.19 14.67
N ARG A 174 -8.07 16.42 14.18
CA ARG A 174 -6.92 17.20 13.75
C ARG A 174 -6.00 17.43 14.94
N ASP A 175 -4.75 17.02 14.79
CA ASP A 175 -3.72 17.19 15.80
C ASP A 175 -3.10 18.59 15.61
N PRO A 176 -3.26 19.53 16.57
CA PRO A 176 -2.82 20.91 16.41
C PRO A 176 -1.30 21.06 16.27
N GLU A 177 -0.52 20.09 16.77
CA GLU A 177 0.94 20.12 16.71
C GLU A 177 1.48 19.42 15.46
N TRP A 178 0.63 18.71 14.72
CA TRP A 178 1.06 17.87 13.60
C TRP A 178 1.69 18.72 12.48
N ALA A 179 1.04 19.78 12.08
CA ALA A 179 1.49 20.63 10.97
C ALA A 179 2.84 21.29 11.28
N GLU A 180 3.00 21.83 12.49
CA GLU A 180 4.25 22.46 12.94
C GLU A 180 5.40 21.44 13.03
N THR A 181 5.09 20.20 13.39
CA THR A 181 6.07 19.12 13.54
C THR A 181 6.50 18.53 12.21
N TYR A 182 5.54 18.21 11.33
CA TYR A 182 5.80 17.33 10.18
C TYR A 182 5.90 18.05 8.83
N ILE A 183 5.24 19.18 8.63
CA ILE A 183 5.37 19.95 7.38
C ILE A 183 6.82 20.42 7.15
N PRO A 184 7.55 20.93 8.16
CA PRO A 184 8.96 21.25 7.97
C PRO A 184 9.84 20.06 7.61
N GLN A 185 9.58 18.87 8.17
CA GLN A 185 10.32 17.65 7.84
C GLN A 185 10.07 17.20 6.40
N ALA A 186 8.81 17.25 5.95
CA ALA A 186 8.46 16.97 4.57
C ALA A 186 9.10 18.00 3.60
N LYS A 187 9.20 19.28 4.02
CA LYS A 187 9.90 20.30 3.24
C LYS A 187 11.39 20.02 3.13
N GLN A 188 12.04 19.61 4.22
CA GLN A 188 13.45 19.20 4.21
C GLN A 188 13.68 18.04 3.25
N PHE A 189 12.78 17.06 3.21
CA PHE A 189 12.84 15.99 2.20
C PHE A 189 12.73 16.56 0.78
N LEU A 190 11.76 17.44 0.52
CA LEU A 190 11.55 18.00 -0.82
C LEU A 190 12.76 18.80 -1.30
N ASP A 191 13.39 19.59 -0.41
CA ASP A 191 14.59 20.36 -0.73
C ASP A 191 15.79 19.45 -1.00
N TRP A 192 15.97 18.43 -0.19
CA TRP A 192 16.96 17.38 -0.43
C TRP A 192 16.71 16.65 -1.75
N TYR A 193 15.47 16.29 -2.07
CA TYR A 193 15.13 15.66 -3.34
C TYR A 193 15.47 16.56 -4.54
N LYS A 194 15.12 17.84 -4.48
CA LYS A 194 15.44 18.82 -5.54
C LYS A 194 16.96 18.98 -5.74
N GLU A 195 17.74 18.99 -4.68
CA GLU A 195 19.19 19.00 -4.75
C GLU A 195 19.71 17.71 -5.40
N LYS A 196 19.28 16.56 -4.90
CA LYS A 196 19.76 15.24 -5.37
C LYS A 196 19.27 14.88 -6.77
N SER A 197 18.18 15.44 -7.24
CA SER A 197 17.72 15.27 -8.62
C SER A 197 18.61 15.96 -9.65
N GLN A 198 19.62 16.75 -9.23
CA GLN A 198 20.66 17.31 -10.06
C GLN A 198 21.99 16.53 -9.98
N ASP A 199 22.12 15.57 -9.08
CA ASP A 199 23.30 14.74 -8.89
C ASP A 199 23.25 13.52 -9.81
N GLN A 200 24.22 13.42 -10.73
CA GLN A 200 24.27 12.35 -11.72
C GLN A 200 24.27 10.96 -11.10
N SER A 201 24.91 10.77 -9.95
CA SER A 201 24.95 9.46 -9.26
C SER A 201 23.58 9.06 -8.71
N CYS A 202 22.77 10.03 -8.27
CA CYS A 202 21.40 9.82 -7.85
C CYS A 202 20.49 9.53 -9.05
N ILE A 203 20.63 10.31 -10.13
CA ILE A 203 19.92 10.12 -11.40
C ILE A 203 20.16 8.71 -11.92
N ASP A 204 21.40 8.28 -12.03
CA ASP A 204 21.77 6.95 -12.52
C ASP A 204 21.15 5.84 -11.66
N ARG A 205 21.14 6.01 -10.34
CA ARG A 205 20.57 5.05 -9.39
C ARG A 205 19.04 5.00 -9.45
N TRP A 206 18.36 6.15 -9.61
CA TRP A 206 16.92 6.24 -9.67
C TRP A 206 16.34 5.88 -11.04
N SER A 207 17.09 6.10 -12.10
CA SER A 207 16.69 5.76 -13.48
C SER A 207 16.74 4.25 -13.75
N LYS A 208 17.72 3.56 -13.15
CA LYS A 208 17.88 2.13 -13.38
C LYS A 208 16.67 1.35 -12.87
N ASP A 209 16.21 0.38 -13.66
CA ASP A 209 15.28 -0.62 -13.15
C ASP A 209 15.94 -1.43 -12.03
N LYS A 210 15.13 -1.89 -11.08
CA LYS A 210 15.66 -2.79 -10.05
C LYS A 210 16.07 -4.09 -10.71
N GLU A 211 17.37 -4.25 -10.86
CA GLU A 211 17.94 -5.54 -11.24
C GLU A 211 17.83 -6.52 -10.06
N THR A 212 17.56 -7.77 -10.36
CA THR A 212 17.69 -8.83 -9.36
C THR A 212 19.20 -9.04 -9.14
N PRO A 213 19.75 -8.79 -7.94
CA PRO A 213 21.19 -8.85 -7.73
C PRO A 213 21.79 -10.21 -8.15
N GLY A 214 22.84 -10.18 -8.92
CA GLY A 214 23.60 -11.37 -9.32
C GLY A 214 22.99 -12.18 -10.47
N ILE A 215 22.06 -11.62 -11.24
CA ILE A 215 21.52 -12.26 -12.45
C ILE A 215 22.13 -11.60 -13.68
N ASP A 216 22.88 -12.37 -14.44
CA ASP A 216 23.38 -11.99 -15.75
C ASP A 216 22.33 -12.41 -16.79
N TYR A 217 21.59 -11.43 -17.32
CA TYR A 217 20.59 -11.66 -18.36
C TYR A 217 21.31 -11.76 -19.70
N LYS A 218 21.25 -12.96 -20.32
CA LYS A 218 21.72 -13.14 -21.70
C LYS A 218 20.60 -12.72 -22.65
N ASP A 219 20.93 -11.87 -23.61
CA ASP A 219 20.08 -11.61 -24.74
C ASP A 219 19.91 -12.90 -25.54
N VAL A 220 18.66 -13.29 -25.75
CA VAL A 220 18.29 -14.45 -26.57
C VAL A 220 17.56 -13.90 -27.78
N ASP A 221 17.97 -14.31 -28.97
CA ASP A 221 17.29 -13.93 -30.20
C ASP A 221 15.80 -14.32 -30.14
N GLU A 222 14.92 -13.40 -30.59
CA GLU A 222 13.49 -13.64 -30.70
C GLU A 222 13.20 -14.71 -31.77
N ASP A 223 13.17 -15.95 -31.34
CA ASP A 223 12.71 -17.08 -32.12
C ASP A 223 11.35 -17.60 -31.64
N ASP A 224 10.81 -18.64 -32.26
CA ASP A 224 9.54 -19.29 -31.88
C ASP A 224 9.48 -19.74 -30.40
N LYS A 225 10.63 -19.91 -29.73
CA LYS A 225 10.71 -20.26 -28.31
C LYS A 225 10.37 -19.09 -27.40
N SER A 226 10.61 -17.86 -27.87
CA SER A 226 10.24 -16.65 -27.14
C SER A 226 8.72 -16.55 -26.93
N SER A 227 7.93 -16.91 -27.94
CA SER A 227 6.46 -16.90 -27.85
C SER A 227 5.92 -17.98 -26.91
N GLU A 228 6.52 -19.18 -26.92
CA GLU A 228 6.18 -20.28 -26.02
C GLU A 228 6.51 -19.93 -24.58
N LEU A 229 7.70 -19.39 -24.32
CA LEU A 229 8.10 -18.90 -22.97
C LEU A 229 7.18 -17.80 -22.49
N THR A 230 6.81 -16.85 -23.34
CA THR A 230 5.88 -15.77 -23.02
C THR A 230 4.52 -16.32 -22.60
N ASN A 231 3.99 -17.33 -23.32
CA ASN A 231 2.73 -17.96 -22.98
C ASN A 231 2.81 -18.73 -21.65
N ILE A 232 3.89 -19.46 -21.41
CA ILE A 232 4.13 -20.16 -20.14
C ILE A 232 4.20 -19.16 -18.98
N LEU A 233 4.87 -18.01 -19.16
CA LEU A 233 4.97 -16.99 -18.13
C LEU A 233 3.63 -16.33 -17.83
N LYS A 234 2.78 -16.08 -18.85
CA LYS A 234 1.41 -15.61 -18.66
C LYS A 234 0.59 -16.60 -17.85
N GLU A 235 0.63 -17.88 -18.23
CA GLU A 235 -0.08 -18.93 -17.48
C GLU A 235 0.41 -19.05 -16.04
N LEU A 236 1.71 -19.01 -15.81
CA LEU A 236 2.29 -19.01 -14.45
C LEU A 236 1.86 -17.79 -13.63
N SER A 237 1.75 -16.63 -14.25
CA SER A 237 1.25 -15.41 -13.60
C SER A 237 -0.21 -15.57 -13.19
N GLU A 238 -1.08 -16.02 -14.09
CA GLU A 238 -2.49 -16.27 -13.83
C GLU A 238 -2.71 -17.33 -12.73
N LEU A 239 -1.93 -18.41 -12.76
CA LEU A 239 -1.96 -19.43 -11.72
C LEU A 239 -1.50 -18.89 -10.35
N SER A 240 -0.50 -18.03 -10.35
CA SER A 240 -0.01 -17.38 -9.11
C SER A 240 -1.06 -16.45 -8.50
N GLU A 241 -1.74 -15.66 -9.35
CA GLU A 241 -2.85 -14.79 -8.93
C GLU A 241 -4.01 -15.62 -8.36
N ARG A 242 -4.41 -16.67 -9.09
CA ARG A 242 -5.47 -17.57 -8.64
C ARG A 242 -5.13 -18.28 -7.33
N LYS A 243 -3.88 -18.70 -7.15
CA LYS A 243 -3.39 -19.26 -5.89
C LYS A 243 -3.52 -18.26 -4.74
N THR A 244 -3.11 -17.02 -4.96
CA THR A 244 -3.20 -15.95 -3.95
C THR A 244 -4.64 -15.70 -3.53
N LEU A 245 -5.58 -15.67 -4.48
CA LEU A 245 -7.02 -15.56 -4.21
C LEU A 245 -7.54 -16.74 -3.39
N LEU A 246 -7.14 -17.95 -3.76
CA LEU A 246 -7.56 -19.16 -3.02
C LEU A 246 -6.97 -19.22 -1.61
N ASP A 247 -5.72 -18.81 -1.43
CA ASP A 247 -5.08 -18.75 -0.11
C ASP A 247 -5.75 -17.70 0.79
N ALA A 248 -6.13 -16.54 0.25
CA ALA A 248 -6.88 -15.52 0.96
C ALA A 248 -8.28 -16.04 1.36
N ARG A 249 -9.00 -16.68 0.44
CA ARG A 249 -10.32 -17.26 0.71
C ARG A 249 -10.26 -18.40 1.74
N LYS A 250 -9.23 -19.24 1.64
CA LYS A 250 -8.97 -20.29 2.63
C LYS A 250 -8.76 -19.71 4.03
N LYS A 251 -8.00 -18.63 4.13
CA LYS A 251 -7.73 -17.93 5.40
C LYS A 251 -9.04 -17.40 6.00
N GLU A 252 -9.83 -16.69 5.21
CA GLU A 252 -11.14 -16.16 5.61
C GLU A 252 -12.06 -17.27 6.13
N LEU A 253 -12.22 -18.36 5.37
CA LEU A 253 -13.06 -19.48 5.79
C LEU A 253 -12.52 -20.17 7.06
N THR A 254 -11.20 -20.19 7.26
CA THR A 254 -10.58 -20.74 8.48
C THR A 254 -10.90 -19.85 9.69
N GLU A 255 -10.85 -18.53 9.52
CA GLU A 255 -11.22 -17.57 10.59
C GLU A 255 -12.70 -17.70 10.97
N VAL A 256 -13.61 -17.85 9.99
CA VAL A 256 -15.03 -18.12 10.25
C VAL A 256 -15.23 -19.43 11.03
N LEU A 257 -14.46 -20.49 10.73
CA LEU A 257 -14.55 -21.74 11.48
C LEU A 257 -14.05 -21.57 12.92
N ILE A 258 -12.97 -20.81 13.11
CA ILE A 258 -12.42 -20.55 14.46
C ILE A 258 -13.41 -19.75 15.30
N ASP A 259 -14.03 -18.71 14.72
CA ASP A 259 -14.97 -17.84 15.42
C ASP A 259 -16.27 -18.56 15.79
N LYS A 260 -16.78 -19.42 14.90
CA LYS A 260 -18.08 -20.09 15.09
C LYS A 260 -17.99 -21.37 15.93
N HIS A 261 -16.83 -22.01 15.96
CA HIS A 261 -16.65 -23.31 16.57
C HIS A 261 -15.37 -23.36 17.39
N GLN A 262 -15.50 -23.56 18.68
CA GLN A 262 -14.35 -23.79 19.57
C GLN A 262 -14.17 -25.29 19.81
N GLY A 263 -12.93 -25.77 19.66
CA GLY A 263 -12.56 -27.15 19.95
C GLY A 263 -12.86 -28.15 18.82
N ALA A 264 -13.26 -29.36 19.19
CA ALA A 264 -13.53 -30.42 18.23
C ALA A 264 -15.04 -30.65 18.06
N PHE A 265 -15.48 -30.78 16.81
CA PHE A 265 -16.88 -31.11 16.48
C PHE A 265 -16.94 -32.15 15.37
N SER A 266 -18.05 -32.91 15.36
CA SER A 266 -18.31 -33.93 14.35
C SER A 266 -19.78 -33.89 13.97
N THR A 267 -20.06 -33.98 12.66
CA THR A 267 -21.38 -34.23 12.09
C THR A 267 -21.34 -35.54 11.28
N GLU A 268 -22.42 -35.95 10.67
CA GLU A 268 -22.45 -37.10 9.76
C GLU A 268 -21.44 -36.96 8.60
N SER A 269 -21.22 -35.71 8.13
CA SER A 269 -20.42 -35.42 6.92
C SER A 269 -19.08 -34.82 7.22
N VAL A 270 -18.83 -34.28 8.42
CA VAL A 270 -17.63 -33.49 8.73
C VAL A 270 -17.08 -33.81 10.11
N LYS A 271 -15.78 -34.06 10.19
CA LYS A 271 -15.01 -34.06 11.44
C LYS A 271 -14.01 -32.93 11.42
N CYS A 272 -14.07 -32.06 12.40
CA CYS A 272 -13.16 -30.92 12.52
C CYS A 272 -12.65 -30.81 13.96
N HIS A 273 -11.38 -30.45 14.13
CA HIS A 273 -10.86 -30.01 15.42
C HIS A 273 -9.99 -28.78 15.21
N ILE A 274 -10.14 -27.82 16.12
CA ILE A 274 -9.37 -26.58 16.13
C ILE A 274 -8.42 -26.66 17.31
N THR A 275 -7.12 -26.56 17.04
CA THR A 275 -6.07 -26.58 18.05
C THR A 275 -5.25 -25.30 17.97
N GLU A 276 -4.89 -24.75 19.11
CA GLU A 276 -3.88 -23.71 19.18
C GLU A 276 -2.51 -24.32 18.93
N ALA A 277 -1.85 -23.88 17.85
CA ALA A 277 -0.45 -24.19 17.63
C ALA A 277 0.41 -23.09 18.27
N GLN A 278 1.52 -23.49 18.88
CA GLN A 278 2.52 -22.53 19.31
C GLN A 278 3.03 -21.73 18.10
N GLY A 279 3.17 -20.41 18.27
CA GLY A 279 3.72 -19.54 17.25
C GLY A 279 5.10 -20.02 16.79
N ARG A 280 5.42 -19.76 15.51
CA ARG A 280 6.76 -20.06 14.98
C ARG A 280 7.81 -19.20 15.67
N ILE A 281 8.93 -19.78 16.03
CA ILE A 281 10.07 -19.03 16.53
C ILE A 281 10.58 -18.11 15.41
N ASN A 282 10.64 -16.81 15.69
CA ASN A 282 11.30 -15.86 14.79
C ASN A 282 12.83 -15.97 14.97
N TYR A 283 13.43 -16.88 14.23
CA TYR A 283 14.88 -17.10 14.29
C TYR A 283 15.71 -15.88 13.92
N THR A 284 15.19 -15.00 13.05
CA THR A 284 15.90 -13.75 12.68
C THR A 284 16.03 -12.82 13.87
N SER A 285 14.94 -12.64 14.62
CA SER A 285 14.96 -11.84 15.85
C SER A 285 15.81 -12.52 16.92
N LEU A 286 15.64 -13.82 17.14
CA LEU A 286 16.42 -14.58 18.12
C LEU A 286 17.93 -14.47 17.86
N VAL A 287 18.34 -14.66 16.60
CA VAL A 287 19.76 -14.54 16.21
C VAL A 287 20.30 -13.14 16.48
N LYS A 288 19.52 -12.11 16.21
CA LYS A 288 19.89 -10.72 16.42
C LYS A 288 19.98 -10.36 17.90
N ASP A 289 18.99 -10.79 18.69
CA ASP A 289 18.89 -10.45 20.12
C ASP A 289 19.94 -11.20 20.95
N GLU A 290 20.25 -12.44 20.57
CA GLU A 290 21.27 -13.28 21.23
C GLU A 290 22.68 -13.09 20.66
N GLY A 291 22.85 -12.23 19.62
CA GLY A 291 24.14 -11.93 19.02
C GLY A 291 24.86 -13.14 18.40
N ILE A 292 24.12 -14.10 17.85
CA ILE A 292 24.68 -15.36 17.30
C ILE A 292 25.49 -15.05 16.02
N PRO A 293 26.78 -15.44 15.95
CA PRO A 293 27.60 -15.18 14.76
C PRO A 293 27.06 -15.86 13.51
N TYR A 294 27.18 -15.18 12.37
CA TYR A 294 26.71 -15.66 11.06
C TYR A 294 27.28 -17.06 10.71
N GLU A 295 28.54 -17.29 10.99
CA GLU A 295 29.22 -18.58 10.77
C GLU A 295 28.56 -19.73 11.53
N THR A 296 27.96 -19.43 12.68
CA THR A 296 27.21 -20.45 13.47
C THR A 296 25.88 -20.76 12.77
N ILE A 297 25.21 -19.74 12.18
CA ILE A 297 23.94 -19.92 11.49
C ILE A 297 24.12 -20.73 10.20
N GLU A 298 25.21 -20.52 9.46
CA GLU A 298 25.51 -21.22 8.20
C GLU A 298 25.62 -22.75 8.41
N LYS A 299 26.09 -23.22 9.58
CA LYS A 299 26.14 -24.64 9.89
C LYS A 299 24.77 -25.33 9.92
N TYR A 300 23.72 -24.56 10.12
CA TYR A 300 22.33 -25.03 10.19
C TYR A 300 21.51 -24.68 8.93
N ARG A 301 22.14 -24.10 7.90
CA ARG A 301 21.47 -23.78 6.65
C ARG A 301 21.11 -25.07 5.91
N GLY A 302 19.84 -25.25 5.66
CA GLY A 302 19.34 -26.38 4.86
C GLY A 302 19.75 -26.28 3.38
N LYS A 303 19.54 -27.38 2.66
CA LYS A 303 19.81 -27.43 1.21
C LYS A 303 18.94 -26.41 0.47
N GLY A 304 19.57 -25.55 -0.34
CA GLY A 304 18.87 -24.59 -1.18
C GLY A 304 17.94 -25.27 -2.20
N THR A 305 16.84 -24.60 -2.51
CA THR A 305 15.92 -25.02 -3.58
C THR A 305 15.96 -24.00 -4.71
N ALA A 306 15.91 -24.47 -5.95
CA ALA A 306 15.79 -23.58 -7.09
C ALA A 306 14.45 -22.83 -7.06
N ARG A 307 14.50 -21.53 -7.35
CA ARG A 307 13.31 -20.70 -7.50
C ARG A 307 13.36 -20.05 -8.87
N VAL A 308 12.21 -20.01 -9.53
CA VAL A 308 12.05 -19.31 -10.81
C VAL A 308 11.50 -17.93 -10.53
N TYR A 309 12.20 -16.91 -11.04
CA TYR A 309 11.73 -15.53 -11.07
C TYR A 309 11.66 -15.10 -12.54
N ALA A 310 10.49 -14.79 -13.00
CA ALA A 310 10.27 -14.34 -14.36
C ALA A 310 9.28 -13.19 -14.41
N LYS A 311 9.48 -12.25 -15.33
CA LYS A 311 8.63 -11.09 -15.54
C LYS A 311 8.44 -10.89 -17.06
N LEU A 312 7.20 -10.62 -17.45
CA LEU A 312 6.91 -10.15 -18.82
C LEU A 312 7.42 -8.72 -18.98
N VAL A 313 8.09 -8.44 -20.08
CA VAL A 313 8.47 -7.10 -20.51
C VAL A 313 7.36 -6.58 -21.41
N GLU A 314 6.70 -5.50 -20.99
CA GLU A 314 5.74 -4.79 -21.83
C GLU A 314 6.51 -3.91 -22.82
N ASN A 315 6.47 -4.28 -24.10
CA ASN A 315 6.97 -3.41 -25.17
C ASN A 315 5.94 -2.29 -25.38
N ASN A 316 6.22 -1.08 -24.88
CA ASN A 316 5.47 0.12 -25.22
C ASN A 316 5.82 0.60 -26.63
N ASN A 317 5.61 -0.25 -27.63
CA ASN A 317 5.62 0.16 -29.03
C ASN A 317 4.20 -0.01 -29.58
N GLU A 318 3.33 0.95 -29.25
CA GLU A 318 2.19 1.27 -30.10
C GLU A 318 2.44 2.66 -30.71
N GLU A 319 2.54 2.67 -32.05
CA GLU A 319 2.64 3.84 -32.91
C GLU A 319 1.38 4.74 -32.80
#